data_a971dbdcef4d2b66afc35b3d868c0d3c
#
_entry.id   a971dbdcef4d2b66afc35b3d868c0d3c
#
_cell.length_a   1.000
_cell.length_b   1.000
_cell.length_c   1.000
_cell.angle_alpha   90.00
_cell.angle_beta   90.00
_cell.angle_gamma   90.00
#
_symmetry.space_group_name_H-M   'P 1'
#
loop_
_entity.id
_entity.type
_entity.pdbx_description
1 polymer ?
#
loop_
_entity_poly.entity_id
_entity_poly.type
_entity_poly.pdbx_seq_one_letter_code
_entity_poly.pdbx_strand_id
1 'polypeptide(L)'
;MRTDDAWEERVLANFMEAGRLKQIPARWNKRRVVLRWLAEHFRPAERYQEAQVNDILRRYHEDFALLRRLLVDEELMQRHAGVYWRAGTLPHPRPVHK
;
A
#
# COMPACT_ATOMS: atom_id res chain seq x y z
N MET A 1 23.94 7.71 -4.28
CA MET A 1 22.64 8.32 -3.94
C MET A 1 21.82 8.61 -5.18
N ARG A 2 20.61 8.20 -5.18
CA ARG A 2 19.74 8.43 -6.33
C ARG A 2 18.82 9.60 -6.07
N THR A 3 18.58 10.39 -7.10
CA THR A 3 17.66 11.52 -6.99
C THR A 3 16.25 11.08 -6.64
N ASP A 4 15.89 9.84 -7.01
CA ASP A 4 14.59 9.28 -6.70
C ASP A 4 14.31 9.28 -5.21
N ASP A 5 15.33 8.92 -4.41
CA ASP A 5 15.14 8.82 -2.96
C ASP A 5 14.83 10.18 -2.35
N ALA A 6 15.55 11.23 -2.79
CA ALA A 6 15.30 12.57 -2.28
C ALA A 6 13.92 13.07 -2.69
N TRP A 7 13.51 12.77 -3.93
CA TRP A 7 12.19 13.17 -4.40
C TRP A 7 11.09 12.45 -3.61
N GLU A 8 11.29 11.16 -3.37
CA GLU A 8 10.30 10.39 -2.63
C GLU A 8 10.15 10.88 -1.20
N GLU A 9 11.27 11.25 -0.58
CA GLU A 9 11.22 11.82 0.77
C GLU A 9 10.43 13.11 0.79
N ARG A 10 10.60 13.95 -0.24
CA ARG A 10 9.85 15.20 -0.32
C ARG A 10 8.37 14.95 -0.52
N VAL A 11 8.03 13.95 -1.34
CA VAL A 11 6.63 13.58 -1.54
C VAL A 11 6.02 13.16 -0.21
N LEU A 12 6.69 12.28 0.51
CA LEU A 12 6.17 11.83 1.80
C LEU A 12 6.04 12.98 2.78
N ALA A 13 7.05 13.87 2.81
CA ALA A 13 6.97 15.02 3.71
C ALA A 13 5.79 15.92 3.40
N ASN A 14 5.46 16.04 2.11
CA ASN A 14 4.34 16.90 1.69
C ASN A 14 2.98 16.30 1.99
N PHE A 15 2.87 14.97 1.98
CA PHE A 15 1.58 14.32 2.14
C PHE A 15 1.34 13.74 3.52
N MET A 16 2.38 13.70 4.37
CA MET A 16 2.26 13.16 5.73
C MET A 16 2.31 14.28 6.74
N GLU A 17 1.56 14.12 7.82
CA GLU A 17 1.57 15.08 8.92
C GLU A 17 1.27 14.32 10.20
N ALA A 18 2.14 14.45 11.19
CA ALA A 18 1.94 13.80 12.49
C ALA A 18 1.73 12.28 12.34
N GLY A 19 2.44 11.67 11.40
CA GLY A 19 2.34 10.24 11.19
C GLY A 19 1.13 9.78 10.40
N ARG A 20 0.34 10.72 9.91
CA ARG A 20 -0.87 10.38 9.16
C ARG A 20 -0.81 11.01 7.78
N LEU A 21 -1.53 10.39 6.87
CA LEU A 21 -1.64 10.88 5.50
C LEU A 21 -2.67 12.00 5.46
N LYS A 22 -2.26 13.18 5.01
CA LYS A 22 -3.17 14.32 4.94
C LYS A 22 -4.21 14.13 3.85
N GLN A 23 -3.76 13.59 2.71
CA GLN A 23 -4.66 13.29 1.60
C GLN A 23 -3.98 12.26 0.73
N ILE A 24 -4.79 11.53 -0.02
CA ILE A 24 -4.28 10.55 -0.97
C ILE A 24 -3.92 11.31 -2.24
N PRO A 25 -2.65 11.26 -2.68
CA PRO A 25 -2.26 12.04 -3.85
C PRO A 25 -3.04 11.64 -5.10
N ALA A 26 -3.47 12.64 -5.86
CA ALA A 26 -4.21 12.39 -7.09
C ALA A 26 -3.29 11.96 -8.23
N ARG A 27 -2.07 12.48 -8.26
CA ARG A 27 -1.13 12.12 -9.32
C ARG A 27 -0.56 10.75 -9.09
N TRP A 28 -0.55 9.94 -10.13
CA TRP A 28 -0.13 8.55 -10.03
C TRP A 28 1.27 8.39 -9.46
N ASN A 29 2.23 9.16 -9.95
CA ASN A 29 3.61 8.99 -9.50
C ASN A 29 3.79 9.30 -8.02
N LYS A 30 3.07 10.30 -7.51
CA LYS A 30 3.13 10.64 -6.10
C LYS A 30 2.33 9.65 -5.25
N ARG A 31 1.19 9.24 -5.76
CA ARG A 31 0.37 8.25 -5.08
C ARG A 31 1.13 6.95 -4.88
N ARG A 32 1.89 6.54 -5.90
CA ARG A 32 2.64 5.30 -5.80
C ARG A 32 3.71 5.36 -4.70
N VAL A 33 4.34 6.52 -4.51
CA VAL A 33 5.31 6.68 -3.43
C VAL A 33 4.64 6.45 -2.08
N VAL A 34 3.48 7.07 -1.87
CA VAL A 34 2.74 6.93 -0.63
C VAL A 34 2.28 5.49 -0.43
N LEU A 35 1.77 4.87 -1.50
CA LEU A 35 1.27 3.50 -1.40
C LEU A 35 2.39 2.52 -1.09
N ARG A 36 3.59 2.70 -1.68
CA ARG A 36 4.72 1.85 -1.35
C ARG A 36 5.10 1.99 0.11
N TRP A 37 5.10 3.22 0.59
CA TRP A 37 5.40 3.48 2.00
C TRP A 37 4.40 2.75 2.90
N LEU A 38 3.11 2.80 2.53
CA LEU A 38 2.09 2.09 3.29
C LEU A 38 2.28 0.58 3.24
N ALA A 39 2.61 0.05 2.07
CA ALA A 39 2.79 -1.39 1.90
C ALA A 39 3.92 -1.92 2.78
N GLU A 40 4.91 -1.10 3.06
CA GLU A 40 6.04 -1.50 3.91
C GLU A 40 5.64 -1.73 5.36
N HIS A 41 4.44 -1.33 5.75
CA HIS A 41 3.95 -1.57 7.10
C HIS A 41 3.31 -2.95 7.25
N PHE A 42 3.27 -3.71 6.18
CA PHE A 42 2.83 -5.10 6.21
C PHE A 42 4.06 -6.00 6.13
N ARG A 43 4.11 -7.01 6.95
CA ARG A 43 5.28 -7.90 6.98
C ARG A 43 5.33 -8.74 5.71
N PRO A 44 6.53 -8.90 5.12
CA PRO A 44 6.65 -9.77 3.96
C PRO A 44 6.24 -11.20 4.32
N ALA A 45 5.61 -11.88 3.37
CA ALA A 45 5.22 -13.28 3.50
C ALA A 45 4.23 -13.56 4.62
N GLU A 46 3.57 -12.52 5.13
CA GLU A 46 2.54 -12.69 6.15
C GLU A 46 1.17 -12.46 5.51
N ARG A 47 0.21 -13.29 5.89
CA ARG A 47 -1.16 -13.18 5.41
C ARG A 47 -1.98 -12.39 6.41
N TYR A 48 -2.82 -11.50 5.88
CA TYR A 48 -3.67 -10.64 6.69
C TYR A 48 -5.12 -10.81 6.25
N GLN A 49 -6.02 -10.90 7.23
CA GLN A 49 -7.44 -10.80 6.93
C GLN A 49 -7.76 -9.36 6.55
N GLU A 50 -8.84 -9.18 5.79
CA GLU A 50 -9.21 -7.83 5.37
C GLU A 50 -9.40 -6.89 6.56
N ALA A 51 -10.00 -7.39 7.65
CA ALA A 51 -10.19 -6.56 8.84
C ALA A 51 -8.86 -6.08 9.41
N GLN A 52 -7.83 -6.92 9.36
CA GLN A 52 -6.51 -6.54 9.84
C GLN A 52 -5.89 -5.48 8.94
N VAL A 53 -6.07 -5.62 7.62
CA VAL A 53 -5.59 -4.61 6.67
C VAL A 53 -6.27 -3.28 6.97
N ASN A 54 -7.58 -3.30 7.17
CA ASN A 54 -8.33 -2.10 7.48
C ASN A 54 -7.81 -1.43 8.76
N ASP A 55 -7.54 -2.23 9.78
CA ASP A 55 -7.05 -1.68 11.06
C ASP A 55 -5.70 -1.00 10.89
N ILE A 56 -4.82 -1.60 10.10
CA ILE A 56 -3.50 -1.01 9.86
C ILE A 56 -3.64 0.29 9.07
N LEU A 57 -4.41 0.27 7.99
CA LEU A 57 -4.54 1.46 7.13
C LEU A 57 -5.29 2.58 7.81
N ARG A 58 -6.25 2.25 8.69
CA ARG A 58 -7.00 3.26 9.43
C ARG A 58 -6.10 4.15 10.27
N ARG A 59 -4.95 3.65 10.68
CA ARG A 59 -4.00 4.45 11.44
C ARG A 59 -3.44 5.61 10.63
N TYR A 60 -3.50 5.52 9.31
CA TYR A 60 -2.87 6.50 8.44
C TYR A 60 -3.88 7.38 7.70
N HIS A 61 -5.08 6.88 7.46
CA HIS A 61 -6.09 7.68 6.77
C HIS A 61 -7.46 7.07 6.99
N GLU A 62 -8.48 7.94 7.08
CA GLU A 62 -9.84 7.46 7.33
C GLU A 62 -10.41 6.69 6.13
N ASP A 63 -9.97 7.02 4.92
CA ASP A 63 -10.44 6.31 3.74
C ASP A 63 -9.59 5.07 3.48
N PHE A 64 -9.58 4.19 4.47
CA PHE A 64 -8.77 2.99 4.39
C PHE A 64 -9.27 2.03 3.31
N ALA A 65 -10.55 2.06 3.01
CA ALA A 65 -11.08 1.18 1.97
C ALA A 65 -10.51 1.54 0.61
N LEU A 66 -10.38 2.82 0.32
CA LEU A 66 -9.76 3.25 -0.93
C LEU A 66 -8.27 2.87 -0.94
N LEU A 67 -7.58 3.10 0.16
CA LEU A 67 -6.17 2.72 0.24
C LEU A 67 -5.97 1.23 0.00
N ARG A 68 -6.81 0.40 0.61
CA ARG A 68 -6.71 -1.05 0.43
C ARG A 68 -6.88 -1.41 -1.04
N ARG A 69 -7.86 -0.81 -1.69
CA ARG A 69 -8.11 -1.11 -3.08
C ARG A 69 -6.97 -0.64 -3.97
N LEU A 70 -6.44 0.56 -3.71
CA LEU A 70 -5.33 1.09 -4.49
C LEU A 70 -4.08 0.24 -4.34
N LEU A 71 -3.82 -0.27 -3.14
CA LEU A 71 -2.67 -1.14 -2.92
C LEU A 71 -2.73 -2.39 -3.80
N VAL A 72 -3.91 -2.95 -3.95
CA VAL A 72 -4.09 -4.12 -4.81
C VAL A 72 -4.05 -3.71 -6.28
N ASP A 73 -4.74 -2.63 -6.64
CA ASP A 73 -4.79 -2.18 -8.03
C ASP A 73 -3.41 -1.85 -8.57
N GLU A 74 -2.54 -1.31 -7.72
CA GLU A 74 -1.18 -0.95 -8.13
C GLU A 74 -0.19 -2.06 -7.86
N GLU A 75 -0.68 -3.24 -7.52
CA GLU A 75 0.12 -4.45 -7.40
C GLU A 75 1.18 -4.38 -6.31
N LEU A 76 0.90 -3.61 -5.27
CA LEU A 76 1.77 -3.56 -4.09
C LEU A 76 1.32 -4.56 -3.04
N MET A 77 0.05 -4.92 -3.04
CA MET A 77 -0.50 -6.00 -2.25
C MET A 77 -1.25 -6.94 -3.19
N GLN A 78 -1.34 -8.19 -2.78
CA GLN A 78 -2.13 -9.17 -3.49
C GLN A 78 -3.22 -9.67 -2.56
N ARG A 79 -4.32 -10.12 -3.15
CA ARG A 79 -5.43 -10.65 -2.36
C ARG A 79 -6.03 -11.87 -3.03
N HIS A 80 -6.56 -12.76 -2.19
CA HIS A 80 -7.28 -13.92 -2.67
C HIS A 80 -8.20 -14.41 -1.55
N ALA A 81 -9.47 -14.55 -1.86
CA ALA A 81 -10.45 -15.07 -0.91
C ALA A 81 -10.43 -14.34 0.43
N GLY A 82 -10.33 -13.02 0.38
CA GLY A 82 -10.38 -12.20 1.60
C GLY A 82 -9.07 -12.11 2.36
N VAL A 83 -8.01 -12.70 1.84
CA VAL A 83 -6.70 -12.68 2.48
C VAL A 83 -5.75 -11.82 1.64
N TYR A 84 -4.95 -11.01 2.32
CA TYR A 84 -4.04 -10.07 1.69
C TYR A 84 -2.60 -10.33 2.11
N TRP A 85 -1.65 -10.03 1.23
CA TRP A 85 -0.22 -10.11 1.55
C TRP A 85 0.55 -9.17 0.63
N ARG A 86 1.78 -8.85 1.01
CA ARG A 86 2.61 -7.99 0.17
C ARG A 86 2.95 -8.71 -1.14
N ALA A 87 2.87 -7.97 -2.23
CA ALA A 87 3.10 -8.52 -3.55
C ALA A 87 4.51 -9.10 -3.66
N GLY A 88 4.61 -10.26 -4.28
CA GLY A 88 5.90 -10.89 -4.51
C GLY A 88 6.50 -11.62 -3.34
N THR A 89 5.81 -11.66 -2.18
CA THR A 89 6.35 -12.31 -0.99
C THR A 89 5.77 -13.70 -0.75
N LEU A 90 4.65 -14.03 -1.41
CA LEU A 90 4.01 -15.34 -1.29
C LEU A 90 3.46 -15.73 -2.66
N PRO A 91 3.32 -17.04 -2.93
CA PRO A 91 2.69 -17.46 -4.19
C PRO A 91 1.27 -16.97 -4.27
N HIS A 92 0.88 -16.48 -5.42
CA HIS A 92 -0.48 -16.03 -5.68
C HIS A 92 -1.22 -17.14 -6.40
N PRO A 93 -2.31 -17.64 -5.81
CA PRO A 93 -3.12 -18.63 -6.52
C PRO A 93 -3.73 -17.99 -7.76
N ARG A 94 -3.53 -18.61 -8.89
CA ARG A 94 -4.05 -18.08 -10.13
C ARG A 94 -4.96 -19.08 -10.80
N PRO A 95 -6.00 -18.60 -11.45
CA PRO A 95 -6.78 -19.52 -12.28
C PRO A 95 -5.89 -20.00 -13.41
N VAL A 96 -6.04 -21.24 -13.75
CA VAL A 96 -5.34 -21.84 -14.89
C VAL A 96 -6.05 -21.36 -16.15
N HIS A 97 -5.26 -20.83 -17.05
CA HIS A 97 -5.84 -20.41 -18.29
C HIS A 97 -4.76 -20.44 -19.35
N LYS A 98 -5.18 -20.52 -20.15
CA LYS A 98 -4.36 -20.42 -21.06
C LYS A 98 -4.03 -19.80 -21.55
#